data_fdd5b3fe9bcb500aeb0e6aa947d77821
#
_entry.id   fdd5b3fe9bcb500aeb0e6aa947d77821
#
_cell.length_a   1.000
_cell.length_b   1.000
_cell.length_c   1.000
_cell.angle_alpha   90.00
_cell.angle_beta   90.00
_cell.angle_gamma   90.00
#
_symmetry.space_group_name_H-M   'P 1'
#
loop_
_entity.id
_entity.type
_entity.pdbx_description
1 polymer ?
#
loop_
_entity_poly.entity_id
_entity_poly.type
_entity_poly.pdbx_seq_one_letter_code
_entity_poly.pdbx_strand_id
1 'polypeptide(L)'
;MNESQSNSFLAEQPVGALMRKFSLPCILSLLVGALYNIVDQLFIANASYLGSYGNAANSIVFPLTVIALAIATMIGDGCCAYVSIRLGAGEPEKAHRSVGNAIVLTLIVSVVLMAVYLIFMDPILTAFGATVNAETFALSREYCFWIALGIPFYMFGQAMNPIIRSDGSPRYAMLSLLAGAVCNIILDPIFIFPCGWGMMGAAIATVIGQILSAVLAAAYLLHMKAVRLQRGSFRLRGELLRAFLPLGMTSFLSQISIVFSMAAVLNMCRKYGALDPVFGQAQYAQIPTAVVGIVMKFFQIVISIAIGLSAGCIPVVGYNIGAGRRDRARALLHRLLLAEAVVGLAATVLFESCPGVFADLFGAKNESAYYTDFAVRCIRWFLGAAALSCVNKGAMIYLQALGKAWTSTALSLLREIVLGVGLVLLLPVWFGLDGVLYFMAAAEVVTFVVTVPVLVHTDRSLRGETA
;
A
#
# COMPACT_ATOMS: atom_id res chain seq x y z
N MET A 1 -18.47 -5.40 32.17
CA MET A 1 -17.91 -6.47 31.32
C MET A 1 -16.41 -6.50 31.54
N ASN A 2 -15.86 -7.65 31.91
CA ASN A 2 -14.41 -7.78 32.12
C ASN A 2 -13.63 -7.47 30.85
N GLU A 3 -12.56 -6.73 30.96
CA GLU A 3 -11.72 -6.26 29.84
C GLU A 3 -11.18 -7.40 28.95
N SER A 4 -10.98 -8.59 29.53
CA SER A 4 -10.58 -9.81 28.80
C SER A 4 -11.65 -10.37 27.85
N GLN A 5 -12.91 -9.93 27.95
CA GLN A 5 -14.02 -10.43 27.14
C GLN A 5 -14.26 -9.64 25.85
N SER A 6 -13.72 -8.43 25.71
CA SER A 6 -14.04 -7.56 24.56
C SER A 6 -13.60 -8.14 23.21
N ASN A 7 -12.48 -8.87 23.14
CA ASN A 7 -11.96 -9.48 21.90
C ASN A 7 -11.90 -11.03 21.94
N SER A 8 -12.53 -11.69 22.94
CA SER A 8 -12.57 -13.16 23.05
C SER A 8 -13.18 -13.84 21.82
N PHE A 9 -14.10 -13.14 21.14
CA PHE A 9 -14.70 -13.62 19.90
C PHE A 9 -13.66 -13.96 18.81
N LEU A 10 -12.46 -13.35 18.85
CA LEU A 10 -11.36 -13.65 17.91
C LEU A 10 -10.79 -15.07 18.12
N ALA A 11 -10.88 -15.61 19.33
CA ALA A 11 -10.48 -16.97 19.67
C ALA A 11 -11.63 -17.99 19.56
N GLU A 12 -12.89 -17.55 19.52
CA GLU A 12 -14.06 -18.41 19.63
C GLU A 12 -14.78 -18.59 18.28
N GLN A 13 -14.99 -17.51 17.51
CA GLN A 13 -15.74 -17.57 16.26
C GLN A 13 -15.00 -18.40 15.18
N PRO A 14 -15.73 -19.00 14.24
CA PRO A 14 -15.12 -19.75 13.13
C PRO A 14 -14.12 -18.90 12.34
N VAL A 15 -12.95 -19.47 12.07
CA VAL A 15 -11.82 -18.81 11.41
C VAL A 15 -12.22 -18.14 10.09
N GLY A 16 -13.02 -18.84 9.25
CA GLY A 16 -13.47 -18.27 7.98
C GLY A 16 -14.44 -17.10 8.12
N ALA A 17 -15.25 -17.06 9.19
CA ALA A 17 -16.15 -15.94 9.48
C ALA A 17 -15.34 -14.70 9.93
N LEU A 18 -14.33 -14.91 10.77
CA LEU A 18 -13.42 -13.86 11.22
C LEU A 18 -12.63 -13.28 10.04
N MET A 19 -12.08 -14.15 9.19
CA MET A 19 -11.35 -13.75 8.00
C MET A 19 -12.23 -12.84 7.12
N ARG A 20 -13.46 -13.23 6.80
CA ARG A 20 -14.39 -12.39 6.02
C ARG A 20 -14.73 -11.08 6.73
N LYS A 21 -15.01 -11.12 8.05
CA LYS A 21 -15.37 -9.96 8.85
C LYS A 21 -14.29 -8.88 8.87
N PHE A 22 -13.00 -9.27 8.85
CA PHE A 22 -11.87 -8.36 8.94
C PHE A 22 -11.27 -8.03 7.58
N SER A 23 -11.13 -9.02 6.69
CA SER A 23 -10.50 -8.82 5.39
C SER A 23 -11.38 -8.03 4.41
N LEU A 24 -12.70 -8.30 4.36
CA LEU A 24 -13.57 -7.63 3.39
C LEU A 24 -13.59 -6.10 3.58
N PRO A 25 -13.76 -5.55 4.80
CA PRO A 25 -13.64 -4.11 5.01
C PRO A 25 -12.25 -3.56 4.64
N CYS A 26 -11.18 -4.32 4.91
CA CYS A 26 -9.83 -3.90 4.58
C CYS A 26 -9.60 -3.84 3.07
N ILE A 27 -10.06 -4.85 2.33
CA ILE A 27 -10.04 -4.88 0.85
C ILE A 27 -10.78 -3.66 0.29
N LEU A 28 -12.00 -3.41 0.76
CA LEU A 28 -12.79 -2.28 0.29
C LEU A 28 -12.10 -0.94 0.55
N SER A 29 -11.48 -0.76 1.73
CA SER A 29 -10.72 0.45 2.05
C SER A 29 -9.57 0.69 1.08
N LEU A 30 -8.78 -0.35 0.79
CA LEU A 30 -7.62 -0.24 -0.10
C LEU A 30 -8.01 -0.08 -1.56
N LEU A 31 -9.06 -0.78 -2.03
CA LEU A 31 -9.59 -0.62 -3.38
C LEU A 31 -10.12 0.80 -3.61
N VAL A 32 -10.90 1.32 -2.69
CA VAL A 32 -11.42 2.69 -2.80
C VAL A 32 -10.29 3.70 -2.74
N GLY A 33 -9.26 3.45 -1.90
CA GLY A 33 -8.04 4.26 -1.87
C GLY A 33 -7.28 4.26 -3.20
N ALA A 34 -7.19 3.12 -3.89
CA ALA A 34 -6.58 3.04 -5.21
C ALA A 34 -7.43 3.74 -6.28
N LEU A 35 -8.75 3.56 -6.23
CA LEU A 35 -9.68 4.14 -7.21
C LEU A 35 -9.78 5.65 -7.08
N TYR A 36 -9.84 6.21 -5.86
CA TYR A 36 -9.95 7.67 -5.72
C TYR A 36 -8.71 8.38 -6.27
N ASN A 37 -7.51 7.83 -6.11
CA ASN A 37 -6.30 8.39 -6.71
C ASN A 37 -6.37 8.44 -8.25
N ILE A 38 -7.02 7.45 -8.88
CA ILE A 38 -7.25 7.44 -10.33
C ILE A 38 -8.26 8.50 -10.72
N VAL A 39 -9.34 8.64 -9.94
CA VAL A 39 -10.40 9.62 -10.18
C VAL A 39 -9.88 11.05 -10.04
N ASP A 40 -9.09 11.33 -9.00
CA ASP A 40 -8.42 12.63 -8.81
C ASP A 40 -7.55 13.00 -10.03
N GLN A 41 -6.71 12.06 -10.51
CA GLN A 41 -5.93 12.27 -11.72
C GLN A 41 -6.79 12.53 -12.96
N LEU A 42 -7.96 11.88 -13.07
CA LEU A 42 -8.88 12.11 -14.17
C LEU A 42 -9.50 13.51 -14.13
N PHE A 43 -9.84 14.03 -12.96
CA PHE A 43 -10.34 15.40 -12.83
C PHE A 43 -9.28 16.42 -13.19
N ILE A 44 -8.05 16.26 -12.71
CA ILE A 44 -6.92 17.13 -13.06
C ILE A 44 -6.66 17.09 -14.58
N ALA A 45 -6.67 15.90 -15.20
CA ALA A 45 -6.44 15.72 -16.63
C ALA A 45 -7.50 16.39 -17.51
N ASN A 46 -8.76 16.40 -17.06
CA ASN A 46 -9.88 16.98 -17.79
C ASN A 46 -10.07 18.49 -17.57
N ALA A 47 -9.29 19.08 -16.66
CA ALA A 47 -9.27 20.53 -16.48
C ALA A 47 -8.46 21.20 -17.60
N SER A 48 -9.12 21.76 -18.59
CA SER A 48 -8.51 22.30 -19.81
C SER A 48 -7.40 23.34 -19.56
N TYR A 49 -7.47 24.07 -18.44
CA TYR A 49 -6.50 25.07 -18.04
C TYR A 49 -5.30 24.50 -17.28
N LEU A 50 -5.36 23.26 -16.79
CA LEU A 50 -4.23 22.56 -16.16
C LEU A 50 -3.49 21.65 -17.15
N GLY A 51 -4.25 20.96 -17.99
CA GLY A 51 -3.74 20.09 -19.04
C GLY A 51 -2.72 19.04 -18.55
N SER A 52 -1.68 18.83 -19.36
CA SER A 52 -0.60 17.88 -19.02
C SER A 52 0.30 18.38 -17.87
N TYR A 53 0.38 19.68 -17.63
CA TYR A 53 1.20 20.25 -16.56
C TYR A 53 0.67 19.91 -15.17
N GLY A 54 -0.67 19.90 -14.99
CA GLY A 54 -1.31 19.48 -13.75
C GLY A 54 -1.04 18.00 -13.43
N ASN A 55 -1.15 17.13 -14.43
CA ASN A 55 -0.84 15.70 -14.26
C ASN A 55 0.65 15.47 -13.97
N ALA A 56 1.54 16.23 -14.59
CA ALA A 56 2.97 16.18 -14.29
C ALA A 56 3.23 16.60 -12.83
N ALA A 57 2.62 17.69 -12.37
CA ALA A 57 2.73 18.18 -11.01
C ALA A 57 2.24 17.14 -9.98
N ASN A 58 1.08 16.53 -10.19
CA ASN A 58 0.57 15.45 -9.34
C ASN A 58 1.55 14.26 -9.29
N SER A 59 2.09 13.85 -10.43
CA SER A 59 3.04 12.73 -10.52
C SER A 59 4.36 13.00 -9.77
N ILE A 60 4.82 14.26 -9.76
CA ILE A 60 6.04 14.70 -9.05
C ILE A 60 5.83 14.69 -7.54
N VAL A 61 4.64 15.05 -7.06
CA VAL A 61 4.33 15.10 -5.62
C VAL A 61 3.92 13.73 -5.06
N PHE A 62 3.41 12.82 -5.90
CA PHE A 62 2.96 11.48 -5.50
C PHE A 62 3.99 10.70 -4.65
N PRO A 63 5.29 10.63 -4.98
CA PRO A 63 6.28 9.96 -4.13
C PRO A 63 6.33 10.47 -2.69
N LEU A 64 6.09 11.76 -2.46
CA LEU A 64 6.09 12.34 -1.12
C LEU A 64 4.94 11.80 -0.27
N THR A 65 3.77 11.63 -0.87
CA THR A 65 2.61 11.01 -0.19
C THR A 65 2.84 9.53 0.08
N VAL A 66 3.54 8.82 -0.81
CA VAL A 66 3.90 7.41 -0.60
C VAL A 66 4.91 7.25 0.53
N ILE A 67 5.89 8.14 0.67
CA ILE A 67 6.83 8.15 1.81
C ILE A 67 6.07 8.34 3.13
N ALA A 68 5.14 9.29 3.17
CA ALA A 68 4.28 9.50 4.34
C ALA A 68 3.43 8.26 4.67
N LEU A 69 2.86 7.62 3.65
CA LEU A 69 2.10 6.37 3.79
C LEU A 69 2.98 5.23 4.32
N ALA A 70 4.20 5.08 3.80
CA ALA A 70 5.13 4.04 4.22
C ALA A 70 5.43 4.14 5.73
N ILE A 71 5.69 5.36 6.22
CA ILE A 71 5.95 5.60 7.63
C ILE A 71 4.68 5.36 8.47
N ALA A 72 3.53 5.85 8.01
CA ALA A 72 2.26 5.67 8.71
C ALA A 72 1.87 4.20 8.84
N THR A 73 2.00 3.41 7.76
CA THR A 73 1.70 1.97 7.78
C THR A 73 2.72 1.18 8.59
N MET A 74 4.00 1.58 8.61
CA MET A 74 4.99 1.00 9.52
C MET A 74 4.55 1.10 10.98
N ILE A 75 4.13 2.28 11.41
CA ILE A 75 3.66 2.51 12.78
C ILE A 75 2.34 1.78 13.02
N GLY A 76 1.37 1.91 12.12
CA GLY A 76 0.01 1.39 12.27
C GLY A 76 -0.06 -0.13 12.25
N ASP A 77 0.47 -0.78 11.22
CA ASP A 77 0.44 -2.24 11.08
C ASP A 77 1.34 -2.92 12.12
N GLY A 78 2.51 -2.31 12.41
CA GLY A 78 3.39 -2.81 13.47
C GLY A 78 2.73 -2.77 14.84
N CYS A 79 2.10 -1.66 15.19
CA CYS A 79 1.32 -1.53 16.42
C CYS A 79 0.12 -2.48 16.45
N CYS A 80 -0.62 -2.61 15.33
CA CYS A 80 -1.74 -3.54 15.19
C CYS A 80 -1.33 -4.99 15.49
N ALA A 81 -0.23 -5.46 14.90
CA ALA A 81 0.29 -6.81 15.14
C ALA A 81 0.69 -7.01 16.62
N TYR A 82 1.45 -6.07 17.17
CA TYR A 82 1.90 -6.13 18.56
C TYR A 82 0.73 -6.10 19.55
N VAL A 83 -0.18 -5.14 19.40
CA VAL A 83 -1.38 -5.00 20.25
C VAL A 83 -2.22 -6.27 20.23
N SER A 84 -2.45 -6.83 19.04
CA SER A 84 -3.24 -8.06 18.90
C SER A 84 -2.60 -9.24 19.62
N ILE A 85 -1.29 -9.42 19.52
CA ILE A 85 -0.54 -10.45 20.24
C ILE A 85 -0.66 -10.24 21.76
N ARG A 86 -0.50 -9.00 22.25
CA ARG A 86 -0.55 -8.69 23.68
C ARG A 86 -1.94 -8.84 24.27
N LEU A 87 -2.97 -8.44 23.55
CA LEU A 87 -4.36 -8.67 23.95
C LEU A 87 -4.67 -10.16 24.03
N GLY A 88 -4.22 -10.96 23.06
CA GLY A 88 -4.38 -12.42 23.09
C GLY A 88 -3.61 -13.08 24.23
N ALA A 89 -2.44 -12.56 24.58
CA ALA A 89 -1.62 -13.05 25.70
C ALA A 89 -2.15 -12.63 27.10
N GLY A 90 -3.23 -11.86 27.17
CA GLY A 90 -3.78 -11.36 28.45
C GLY A 90 -2.93 -10.25 29.07
N GLU A 91 -2.18 -9.49 28.25
CA GLU A 91 -1.35 -8.36 28.68
C GLU A 91 -1.90 -7.00 28.19
N PRO A 92 -3.13 -6.60 28.60
CA PRO A 92 -3.79 -5.39 28.08
C PRO A 92 -3.00 -4.11 28.34
N GLU A 93 -2.30 -4.01 29.45
CA GLU A 93 -1.48 -2.84 29.81
C GLU A 93 -0.41 -2.52 28.74
N LYS A 94 0.25 -3.56 28.20
CA LYS A 94 1.23 -3.38 27.13
C LYS A 94 0.57 -2.92 25.84
N ALA A 95 -0.63 -3.41 25.56
CA ALA A 95 -1.44 -3.00 24.42
C ALA A 95 -1.86 -1.52 24.53
N HIS A 96 -2.41 -1.11 25.69
CA HIS A 96 -2.83 0.27 25.97
C HIS A 96 -1.70 1.27 25.79
N ARG A 97 -0.52 0.95 26.32
CA ARG A 97 0.68 1.81 26.22
C ARG A 97 1.20 1.86 24.79
N SER A 98 1.14 0.76 24.04
CA SER A 98 1.62 0.72 22.66
C SER A 98 0.77 1.58 21.73
N VAL A 99 -0.56 1.56 21.90
CA VAL A 99 -1.45 2.43 21.12
C VAL A 99 -1.17 3.90 21.42
N GLY A 100 -1.04 4.28 22.72
CA GLY A 100 -0.68 5.65 23.08
C GLY A 100 0.67 6.10 22.51
N ASN A 101 1.68 5.21 22.52
CA ASN A 101 2.99 5.47 21.92
C ASN A 101 2.90 5.62 20.39
N ALA A 102 2.07 4.80 19.71
CA ALA A 102 1.87 4.90 18.28
C ALA A 102 1.21 6.23 17.89
N ILE A 103 0.20 6.68 18.67
CA ILE A 103 -0.44 7.98 18.46
C ILE A 103 0.59 9.11 18.55
N VAL A 104 1.35 9.17 19.64
CA VAL A 104 2.34 10.24 19.86
C VAL A 104 3.45 10.20 18.81
N LEU A 105 3.97 9.01 18.50
CA LEU A 105 4.99 8.85 17.48
C LEU A 105 4.49 9.32 16.10
N THR A 106 3.26 8.94 15.71
CA THR A 106 2.66 9.37 14.45
C THR A 106 2.54 10.88 14.37
N LEU A 107 2.07 11.53 15.45
CA LEU A 107 1.94 12.99 15.49
C LEU A 107 3.30 13.69 15.38
N ILE A 108 4.31 13.23 16.13
CA ILE A 108 5.66 13.82 16.08
C ILE A 108 6.25 13.65 14.67
N VAL A 109 6.26 12.43 14.14
CA VAL A 109 6.90 12.14 12.85
C VAL A 109 6.17 12.84 11.70
N SER A 110 4.84 12.94 11.76
CA SER A 110 4.06 13.62 10.71
C SER A 110 4.30 15.14 10.70
N VAL A 111 4.40 15.76 11.87
CA VAL A 111 4.74 17.20 11.97
C VAL A 111 6.18 17.45 11.51
N VAL A 112 7.12 16.58 11.89
CA VAL A 112 8.52 16.68 11.42
C VAL A 112 8.56 16.52 9.90
N LEU A 113 7.85 15.54 9.33
CA LEU A 113 7.82 15.31 7.89
C LEU A 113 7.17 16.49 7.14
N MET A 114 6.07 17.03 7.67
CA MET A 114 5.47 18.27 7.16
C MET A 114 6.48 19.42 7.13
N ALA A 115 7.20 19.64 8.24
CA ALA A 115 8.20 20.69 8.32
C ALA A 115 9.34 20.48 7.32
N VAL A 116 9.82 19.24 7.15
CA VAL A 116 10.84 18.88 6.15
C VAL A 116 10.33 19.18 4.73
N TYR A 117 9.10 18.81 4.41
CA TYR A 117 8.52 19.08 3.09
C TYR A 117 8.34 20.57 2.82
N LEU A 118 7.96 21.37 3.82
CA LEU A 118 7.81 22.82 3.66
C LEU A 118 9.15 23.55 3.55
N ILE A 119 10.13 23.17 4.38
CA ILE A 119 11.46 23.83 4.41
C ILE A 119 12.29 23.46 3.16
N PHE A 120 12.25 22.19 2.76
CA PHE A 120 13.05 21.69 1.64
C PHE A 120 12.22 21.47 0.38
N MET A 121 11.11 22.18 0.21
CA MET A 121 10.17 21.98 -0.89
C MET A 121 10.85 22.08 -2.26
N ASP A 122 11.53 23.18 -2.53
CA ASP A 122 12.14 23.43 -3.85
C ASP A 122 13.25 22.41 -4.18
N PRO A 123 14.20 22.09 -3.27
CA PRO A 123 15.16 21.01 -3.48
C PRO A 123 14.51 19.64 -3.74
N ILE A 124 13.47 19.29 -2.99
CA ILE A 124 12.77 18.03 -3.14
C ILE A 124 12.09 17.96 -4.50
N LEU A 125 11.31 18.98 -4.88
CA LEU A 125 10.64 19.02 -6.17
C LEU A 125 11.63 18.98 -7.34
N THR A 126 12.78 19.64 -7.20
CA THR A 126 13.87 19.58 -8.17
C THR A 126 14.40 18.16 -8.32
N ALA A 127 14.63 17.45 -7.20
CA ALA A 127 15.11 16.07 -7.21
C ALA A 127 14.11 15.09 -7.86
N PHE A 128 12.79 15.38 -7.75
CA PHE A 128 11.73 14.60 -8.39
C PHE A 128 11.38 15.07 -9.80
N GLY A 129 12.15 16.00 -10.38
CA GLY A 129 12.06 16.37 -11.80
C GLY A 129 11.07 17.47 -12.13
N ALA A 130 10.70 18.34 -11.18
CA ALA A 130 9.80 19.47 -11.42
C ALA A 130 10.39 20.55 -12.37
N THR A 131 11.68 20.55 -12.58
CA THR A 131 12.42 21.57 -13.36
C THR A 131 12.31 21.41 -14.88
N VAL A 132 11.44 20.52 -15.38
CA VAL A 132 11.21 20.34 -16.82
C VAL A 132 10.76 21.65 -17.50
N ASN A 133 9.90 22.42 -16.83
CA ASN A 133 9.49 23.76 -17.23
C ASN A 133 8.99 24.56 -16.01
N ALA A 134 8.92 25.88 -16.16
CA ALA A 134 8.54 26.79 -15.06
C ALA A 134 7.10 26.58 -14.60
N GLU A 135 6.18 26.23 -15.49
CA GLU A 135 4.76 26.04 -15.18
C GLU A 135 4.54 24.76 -14.36
N THR A 136 5.15 23.63 -14.76
CA THR A 136 5.14 22.40 -13.96
C THR A 136 5.74 22.62 -12.58
N PHE A 137 6.82 23.39 -12.47
CA PHE A 137 7.42 23.71 -11.17
C PHE A 137 6.47 24.52 -10.28
N ALA A 138 5.83 25.55 -10.83
CA ALA A 138 4.88 26.40 -10.09
C ALA A 138 3.68 25.59 -9.59
N LEU A 139 3.06 24.77 -10.47
CA LEU A 139 1.94 23.91 -10.12
C LEU A 139 2.32 22.81 -9.10
N SER A 140 3.51 22.23 -9.26
CA SER A 140 4.03 21.24 -8.31
C SER A 140 4.25 21.85 -6.93
N ARG A 141 4.76 23.09 -6.88
CA ARG A 141 5.01 23.82 -5.64
C ARG A 141 3.71 24.19 -4.93
N GLU A 142 2.72 24.67 -5.67
CA GLU A 142 1.38 24.99 -5.14
C GLU A 142 0.71 23.73 -4.58
N TYR A 143 0.68 22.63 -5.35
CA TYR A 143 0.10 21.37 -4.94
C TYR A 143 0.81 20.78 -3.73
N CYS A 144 2.15 20.74 -3.76
CA CYS A 144 2.98 20.22 -2.68
C CYS A 144 2.79 20.99 -1.37
N PHE A 145 2.64 22.32 -1.43
CA PHE A 145 2.41 23.13 -0.23
C PHE A 145 1.15 22.71 0.53
N TRP A 146 0.03 22.59 -0.17
CA TRP A 146 -1.24 22.20 0.45
C TRP A 146 -1.23 20.74 0.90
N ILE A 147 -0.69 19.85 0.09
CA ILE A 147 -0.54 18.43 0.47
C ILE A 147 0.35 18.29 1.72
N ALA A 148 1.45 19.05 1.82
CA ALA A 148 2.34 19.02 2.98
C ALA A 148 1.60 19.41 4.27
N LEU A 149 0.74 20.41 4.23
CA LEU A 149 -0.12 20.79 5.37
C LEU A 149 -1.11 19.66 5.76
N GLY A 150 -1.52 18.84 4.81
CA GLY A 150 -2.38 17.67 5.03
C GLY A 150 -1.67 16.46 5.62
N ILE A 151 -0.32 16.38 5.53
CA ILE A 151 0.45 15.20 5.94
C ILE A 151 0.15 14.72 7.37
N PRO A 152 0.06 15.59 8.40
CA PRO A 152 -0.27 15.12 9.74
C PRO A 152 -1.62 14.40 9.84
N PHE A 153 -2.63 14.89 9.16
CA PHE A 153 -3.96 14.28 9.14
C PHE A 153 -3.95 12.98 8.33
N TYR A 154 -3.29 12.98 7.18
CA TYR A 154 -3.12 11.80 6.34
C TYR A 154 -2.44 10.67 7.09
N MET A 155 -1.26 10.92 7.65
CA MET A 155 -0.50 9.92 8.41
C MET A 155 -1.27 9.42 9.62
N PHE A 156 -1.97 10.31 10.32
CA PHE A 156 -2.77 9.93 11.47
C PHE A 156 -3.92 8.97 11.07
N GLY A 157 -4.70 9.31 10.05
CA GLY A 157 -5.77 8.46 9.54
C GLY A 157 -5.26 7.08 9.10
N GLN A 158 -4.15 7.05 8.36
CA GLN A 158 -3.55 5.81 7.86
C GLN A 158 -2.96 4.95 8.97
N ALA A 159 -2.26 5.52 9.95
CA ALA A 159 -1.67 4.78 11.06
C ALA A 159 -2.72 4.27 12.07
N MET A 160 -3.78 5.04 12.32
CA MET A 160 -4.82 4.63 13.26
C MET A 160 -5.76 3.58 12.68
N ASN A 161 -5.91 3.48 11.38
CA ASN A 161 -6.80 2.50 10.74
C ASN A 161 -6.50 1.03 11.14
N PRO A 162 -5.25 0.52 11.05
CA PRO A 162 -4.90 -0.82 11.54
C PRO A 162 -5.14 -0.98 13.05
N ILE A 163 -4.89 0.06 13.84
CA ILE A 163 -5.11 0.04 15.30
C ILE A 163 -6.60 -0.10 15.64
N ILE A 164 -7.48 0.60 14.92
CA ILE A 164 -8.94 0.45 15.06
C ILE A 164 -9.37 -0.98 14.72
N ARG A 165 -8.74 -1.61 13.72
CA ARG A 165 -8.98 -3.02 13.40
C ARG A 165 -8.56 -3.95 14.54
N SER A 166 -7.41 -3.71 15.19
CA SER A 166 -6.94 -4.52 16.32
C SER A 166 -7.85 -4.40 17.56
N ASP A 167 -8.57 -3.28 17.69
CA ASP A 167 -9.60 -3.06 18.70
C ASP A 167 -10.95 -3.76 18.40
N GLY A 168 -11.01 -4.54 17.31
CA GLY A 168 -12.18 -5.34 16.92
C GLY A 168 -13.21 -4.61 16.08
N SER A 169 -12.90 -3.45 15.49
CA SER A 169 -13.84 -2.63 14.72
C SER A 169 -13.41 -2.38 13.26
N PRO A 170 -13.23 -3.44 12.43
CA PRO A 170 -12.77 -3.29 11.05
C PRO A 170 -13.75 -2.49 10.17
N ARG A 171 -15.05 -2.57 10.42
CA ARG A 171 -16.06 -1.78 9.69
C ARG A 171 -15.92 -0.29 9.94
N TYR A 172 -15.64 0.11 11.18
CA TYR A 172 -15.43 1.52 11.49
C TYR A 172 -14.15 2.04 10.82
N ALA A 173 -13.06 1.26 10.87
CA ALA A 173 -11.82 1.57 10.18
C ALA A 173 -12.05 1.79 8.67
N MET A 174 -12.84 0.93 8.02
CA MET A 174 -13.24 1.10 6.63
C MET A 174 -14.03 2.39 6.42
N LEU A 175 -15.08 2.61 7.21
CA LEU A 175 -15.97 3.77 7.03
C LEU A 175 -15.24 5.10 7.23
N SER A 176 -14.24 5.18 8.12
CA SER A 176 -13.45 6.39 8.32
C SER A 176 -12.64 6.77 7.08
N LEU A 177 -12.04 5.79 6.40
CA LEU A 177 -11.31 6.04 5.14
C LEU A 177 -12.25 6.31 3.96
N LEU A 178 -13.35 5.55 3.87
CA LEU A 178 -14.36 5.75 2.83
C LEU A 178 -14.98 7.14 2.89
N ALA A 179 -15.31 7.64 4.08
CA ALA A 179 -15.86 8.97 4.26
C ALA A 179 -14.92 10.05 3.71
N GLY A 180 -13.61 9.93 3.98
CA GLY A 180 -12.61 10.85 3.43
C GLY A 180 -12.50 10.76 1.91
N ALA A 181 -12.48 9.54 1.35
CA ALA A 181 -12.39 9.33 -0.08
C ALA A 181 -13.63 9.87 -0.83
N VAL A 182 -14.83 9.60 -0.31
CA VAL A 182 -16.07 10.11 -0.89
C VAL A 182 -16.14 11.65 -0.81
N CYS A 183 -15.73 12.22 0.32
CA CYS A 183 -15.63 13.67 0.49
C CYS A 183 -14.70 14.29 -0.56
N ASN A 184 -13.52 13.72 -0.77
CA ASN A 184 -12.58 14.16 -1.81
C ASN A 184 -13.20 14.08 -3.21
N ILE A 185 -13.76 12.93 -3.62
CA ILE A 185 -14.39 12.73 -4.94
C ILE A 185 -15.50 13.76 -5.21
N ILE A 186 -16.22 14.20 -4.17
CA ILE A 186 -17.28 15.21 -4.30
C ILE A 186 -16.68 16.61 -4.41
N LEU A 187 -15.64 16.93 -3.62
CA LEU A 187 -15.06 18.27 -3.55
C LEU A 187 -14.12 18.58 -4.72
N ASP A 188 -13.41 17.57 -5.24
CA ASP A 188 -12.48 17.74 -6.37
C ASP A 188 -13.12 18.46 -7.56
N PRO A 189 -14.21 17.93 -8.17
CA PRO A 189 -14.82 18.61 -9.32
C PRO A 189 -15.36 19.99 -8.95
N ILE A 190 -15.81 20.22 -7.72
CA ILE A 190 -16.33 21.52 -7.29
C ILE A 190 -15.18 22.56 -7.22
N PHE A 191 -14.05 22.22 -6.64
CA PHE A 191 -12.94 23.16 -6.50
C PHE A 191 -12.16 23.35 -7.80
N ILE A 192 -12.04 22.29 -8.61
CA ILE A 192 -11.30 22.35 -9.88
C ILE A 192 -12.11 23.13 -10.92
N PHE A 193 -13.40 22.80 -11.16
CA PHE A 193 -14.18 23.36 -12.27
C PHE A 193 -14.93 24.65 -11.92
N PRO A 194 -15.97 24.68 -11.06
CA PRO A 194 -16.70 25.91 -10.78
C PRO A 194 -15.88 26.98 -10.05
N CYS A 195 -15.03 26.58 -9.06
CA CYS A 195 -14.22 27.51 -8.31
C CYS A 195 -12.94 27.93 -9.06
N GLY A 196 -12.48 27.15 -10.03
CA GLY A 196 -11.30 27.46 -10.82
C GLY A 196 -9.99 27.47 -10.01
N TRP A 197 -9.94 26.75 -8.89
CA TRP A 197 -8.77 26.76 -7.98
C TRP A 197 -7.61 25.86 -8.44
N GLY A 198 -7.76 25.17 -9.55
CA GLY A 198 -6.70 24.38 -10.17
C GLY A 198 -6.07 23.33 -9.24
N MET A 199 -4.73 23.28 -9.24
CA MET A 199 -3.98 22.32 -8.42
C MET A 199 -4.17 22.60 -6.91
N MET A 200 -4.35 23.84 -6.50
CA MET A 200 -4.72 24.18 -5.13
C MET A 200 -6.07 23.54 -4.74
N GLY A 201 -7.06 23.60 -5.64
CA GLY A 201 -8.40 23.02 -5.40
C GLY A 201 -8.34 21.51 -5.19
N ALA A 202 -7.63 20.78 -6.04
CA ALA A 202 -7.41 19.35 -5.90
C ALA A 202 -6.70 19.00 -4.57
N ALA A 203 -5.66 19.75 -4.23
CA ALA A 203 -4.93 19.55 -2.98
C ALA A 203 -5.82 19.80 -1.75
N ILE A 204 -6.59 20.90 -1.72
CA ILE A 204 -7.48 21.24 -0.61
C ILE A 204 -8.59 20.19 -0.46
N ALA A 205 -9.20 19.72 -1.55
CA ALA A 205 -10.20 18.68 -1.50
C ALA A 205 -9.64 17.38 -0.89
N THR A 206 -8.42 17.01 -1.29
CA THR A 206 -7.70 15.86 -0.74
C THR A 206 -7.43 16.05 0.76
N VAL A 207 -6.94 17.21 1.19
CA VAL A 207 -6.66 17.52 2.60
C VAL A 207 -7.93 17.51 3.44
N ILE A 208 -9.05 18.06 2.95
CA ILE A 208 -10.34 18.00 3.66
C ILE A 208 -10.78 16.55 3.88
N GLY A 209 -10.66 15.69 2.86
CA GLY A 209 -10.93 14.25 2.99
C GLY A 209 -10.03 13.57 4.02
N GLN A 210 -8.74 13.92 4.06
CA GLN A 210 -7.78 13.41 5.04
C GLN A 210 -8.12 13.88 6.46
N ILE A 211 -8.51 15.16 6.64
CA ILE A 211 -8.96 15.70 7.93
C ILE A 211 -10.20 14.96 8.41
N LEU A 212 -11.18 14.74 7.55
CA LEU A 212 -12.40 13.99 7.90
C LEU A 212 -12.06 12.58 8.37
N SER A 213 -11.21 11.86 7.63
CA SER A 213 -10.74 10.51 8.03
C SER A 213 -10.02 10.54 9.37
N ALA A 214 -9.15 11.52 9.60
CA ALA A 214 -8.39 11.68 10.84
C ALA A 214 -9.31 11.99 12.03
N VAL A 215 -10.29 12.86 11.85
CA VAL A 215 -11.28 13.22 12.89
C VAL A 215 -12.12 11.98 13.26
N LEU A 216 -12.59 11.21 12.28
CA LEU A 216 -13.33 9.98 12.55
C LEU A 216 -12.46 8.95 13.27
N ALA A 217 -11.19 8.79 12.88
CA ALA A 217 -10.26 7.93 13.57
C ALA A 217 -10.01 8.39 15.02
N ALA A 218 -9.78 9.70 15.23
CA ALA A 218 -9.61 10.27 16.56
C ALA A 218 -10.86 10.11 17.44
N ALA A 219 -12.05 10.30 16.90
CA ALA A 219 -13.31 10.09 17.60
C ALA A 219 -13.45 8.63 18.07
N TYR A 220 -13.02 7.66 17.26
CA TYR A 220 -13.01 6.26 17.66
C TYR A 220 -12.05 5.99 18.83
N LEU A 221 -10.86 6.58 18.79
CA LEU A 221 -9.85 6.38 19.84
C LEU A 221 -10.33 6.82 21.23
N LEU A 222 -11.27 7.76 21.30
CA LEU A 222 -11.91 8.18 22.56
C LEU A 222 -12.85 7.10 23.14
N HIS A 223 -13.33 6.17 22.31
CA HIS A 223 -14.33 5.16 22.67
C HIS A 223 -13.89 3.73 22.29
N MET A 224 -12.59 3.44 22.39
CA MET A 224 -12.04 2.11 22.09
C MET A 224 -12.69 1.03 22.96
N LYS A 225 -12.81 -0.18 22.44
CA LYS A 225 -13.53 -1.30 23.07
C LYS A 225 -12.63 -2.17 23.93
N ALA A 226 -11.47 -2.54 23.40
CA ALA A 226 -10.51 -3.43 24.04
C ALA A 226 -9.32 -2.69 24.65
N VAL A 227 -9.02 -1.50 24.13
CA VAL A 227 -7.90 -0.68 24.58
C VAL A 227 -8.41 0.54 25.34
N ARG A 228 -7.86 0.81 26.51
CA ARG A 228 -8.16 2.00 27.31
C ARG A 228 -6.96 2.93 27.35
N LEU A 229 -7.11 4.10 26.74
CA LEU A 229 -6.08 5.13 26.74
C LEU A 229 -6.11 5.91 28.06
N GLN A 230 -5.00 5.83 28.80
CA GLN A 230 -4.77 6.60 30.03
C GLN A 230 -3.68 7.64 29.78
N ARG A 231 -3.57 8.66 30.63
CA ARG A 231 -2.50 9.69 30.52
C ARG A 231 -1.10 9.06 30.45
N GLY A 232 -0.87 7.97 31.18
CA GLY A 232 0.39 7.22 31.16
C GLY A 232 0.70 6.48 29.86
N SER A 233 -0.32 6.20 29.02
CA SER A 233 -0.16 5.52 27.72
C SER A 233 0.55 6.41 26.69
N PHE A 234 0.44 7.72 26.80
CA PHE A 234 1.04 8.67 25.87
C PHE A 234 2.53 8.98 26.16
N ARG A 235 3.08 8.43 27.23
CA ARG A 235 4.50 8.59 27.55
C ARG A 235 5.33 7.69 26.65
N LEU A 236 6.13 8.26 25.77
CA LEU A 236 6.98 7.52 24.85
C LEU A 236 7.96 6.62 25.62
N ARG A 237 8.01 5.36 25.22
CA ARG A 237 8.91 4.33 25.77
C ARG A 237 9.64 3.65 24.65
N GLY A 238 10.96 3.80 24.61
CA GLY A 238 11.81 3.22 23.57
C GLY A 238 11.69 1.69 23.45
N GLU A 239 11.40 0.99 24.57
CA GLU A 239 11.16 -0.46 24.59
C GLU A 239 9.94 -0.86 23.74
N LEU A 240 8.84 -0.10 23.84
CA LEU A 240 7.63 -0.37 23.06
C LEU A 240 7.85 -0.07 21.58
N LEU A 241 8.54 1.03 21.28
CA LEU A 241 8.88 1.38 19.90
C LEU A 241 9.73 0.29 19.25
N ARG A 242 10.76 -0.20 19.95
CA ARG A 242 11.60 -1.32 19.50
C ARG A 242 10.84 -2.64 19.38
N ALA A 243 9.74 -2.78 20.07
CA ALA A 243 8.93 -4.00 19.99
C ALA A 243 7.97 -4.01 18.80
N PHE A 244 7.33 -2.88 18.44
CA PHE A 244 6.34 -2.88 17.38
C PHE A 244 6.82 -2.34 16.03
N LEU A 245 7.78 -1.40 15.98
CA LEU A 245 8.26 -0.86 14.70
C LEU A 245 8.87 -1.94 13.76
N PRO A 246 9.68 -2.89 14.26
CA PRO A 246 10.18 -3.96 13.40
C PRO A 246 9.07 -4.82 12.77
N LEU A 247 7.93 -4.98 13.46
CA LEU A 247 6.78 -5.68 12.90
C LEU A 247 6.15 -4.92 11.72
N GLY A 248 6.23 -3.59 11.73
CA GLY A 248 5.72 -2.76 10.64
C GLY A 248 6.68 -2.57 9.46
N MET A 249 7.93 -3.04 9.57
CA MET A 249 8.95 -2.84 8.53
C MET A 249 8.56 -3.47 7.19
N THR A 250 7.83 -4.58 7.20
CA THR A 250 7.27 -5.21 6.00
C THR A 250 6.34 -4.27 5.24
N SER A 251 5.44 -3.59 5.96
CA SER A 251 4.52 -2.61 5.36
C SER A 251 5.28 -1.39 4.84
N PHE A 252 6.29 -0.90 5.57
CA PHE A 252 7.16 0.18 5.13
C PHE A 252 7.86 -0.16 3.81
N LEU A 253 8.55 -1.32 3.75
CA LEU A 253 9.26 -1.76 2.55
C LEU A 253 8.33 -1.94 1.37
N SER A 254 7.12 -2.45 1.60
CA SER A 254 6.12 -2.62 0.55
C SER A 254 5.67 -1.30 -0.07
N GLN A 255 5.52 -0.25 0.73
CA GLN A 255 5.11 1.07 0.21
C GLN A 255 6.29 1.81 -0.43
N ILE A 256 7.44 1.84 0.23
CA ILE A 256 8.59 2.58 -0.29
C ILE A 256 9.13 1.97 -1.60
N SER A 257 9.03 0.66 -1.77
CA SER A 257 9.46 -0.03 -2.99
C SER A 257 8.67 0.40 -4.23
N ILE A 258 7.41 0.83 -4.06
CA ILE A 258 6.60 1.34 -5.18
C ILE A 258 7.30 2.53 -5.84
N VAL A 259 7.85 3.45 -5.05
CA VAL A 259 8.56 4.64 -5.57
C VAL A 259 9.81 4.23 -6.33
N PHE A 260 10.65 3.39 -5.73
CA PHE A 260 11.91 2.96 -6.35
C PHE A 260 11.68 2.07 -7.58
N SER A 261 10.75 1.11 -7.50
CA SER A 261 10.43 0.23 -8.63
C SER A 261 9.84 1.02 -9.79
N MET A 262 8.91 1.94 -9.53
CA MET A 262 8.32 2.76 -10.60
C MET A 262 9.36 3.64 -11.28
N ALA A 263 10.22 4.30 -10.51
CA ALA A 263 11.31 5.11 -11.06
C ALA A 263 12.28 4.26 -11.90
N ALA A 264 12.69 3.10 -11.39
CA ALA A 264 13.58 2.18 -12.09
C ALA A 264 12.95 1.67 -13.39
N VAL A 265 11.69 1.20 -13.35
CA VAL A 265 10.96 0.68 -14.50
C VAL A 265 10.84 1.75 -15.59
N LEU A 266 10.38 2.96 -15.24
CA LEU A 266 10.21 4.04 -16.23
C LEU A 266 11.55 4.48 -16.85
N ASN A 267 12.62 4.55 -16.05
CA ASN A 267 13.94 4.87 -16.56
C ASN A 267 14.48 3.80 -17.50
N MET A 268 14.28 2.51 -17.16
CA MET A 268 14.70 1.40 -18.02
C MET A 268 13.85 1.32 -19.30
N CYS A 269 12.54 1.57 -19.21
CA CYS A 269 11.67 1.68 -20.38
C CYS A 269 12.16 2.77 -21.36
N ARG A 270 12.52 3.95 -20.83
CA ARG A 270 13.06 5.05 -21.67
C ARG A 270 14.40 4.67 -22.29
N LYS A 271 15.34 4.17 -21.48
CA LYS A 271 16.68 3.82 -21.94
C LYS A 271 16.67 2.73 -23.00
N TYR A 272 16.01 1.62 -22.74
CA TYR A 272 16.00 0.47 -23.65
C TYR A 272 14.94 0.59 -24.74
N GLY A 273 13.86 1.36 -24.52
CA GLY A 273 12.93 1.75 -25.59
C GLY A 273 13.61 2.58 -26.67
N ALA A 274 14.50 3.51 -26.29
CA ALA A 274 15.29 4.28 -27.25
C ALA A 274 16.27 3.44 -28.09
N LEU A 275 16.66 2.27 -27.60
CA LEU A 275 17.52 1.32 -28.31
C LEU A 275 16.75 0.27 -29.14
N ASP A 276 15.42 0.22 -28.98
CA ASP A 276 14.57 -0.73 -29.70
C ASP A 276 14.34 -0.27 -31.15
N PRO A 277 14.36 -1.17 -32.15
CA PRO A 277 14.19 -0.82 -33.56
C PRO A 277 12.86 -0.13 -33.87
N VAL A 278 11.79 -0.42 -33.17
CA VAL A 278 10.46 0.16 -33.33
C VAL A 278 10.29 1.39 -32.44
N PHE A 279 10.51 1.23 -31.13
CA PHE A 279 10.25 2.27 -30.12
C PHE A 279 11.36 3.32 -30.02
N GLY A 280 12.51 3.12 -30.68
CA GLY A 280 13.53 4.14 -30.88
C GLY A 280 13.12 5.24 -31.89
N GLN A 281 12.07 5.02 -32.66
CA GLN A 281 11.51 6.02 -33.58
C GLN A 281 10.71 7.06 -32.77
N ALA A 282 10.87 8.35 -33.10
CA ALA A 282 10.26 9.46 -32.37
C ALA A 282 8.73 9.35 -32.22
N GLN A 283 8.06 8.81 -33.24
CA GLN A 283 6.60 8.63 -33.24
C GLN A 283 6.09 7.53 -32.27
N TYR A 284 6.94 6.60 -31.86
CA TYR A 284 6.57 5.47 -30.99
C TYR A 284 7.29 5.48 -29.62
N ALA A 285 8.17 6.44 -29.39
CA ALA A 285 9.06 6.48 -28.23
C ALA A 285 8.32 6.53 -26.86
N GLN A 286 7.10 7.07 -26.83
CA GLN A 286 6.28 7.16 -25.63
C GLN A 286 5.56 5.85 -25.27
N ILE A 287 5.39 4.91 -26.23
CA ILE A 287 4.55 3.71 -26.07
C ILE A 287 5.01 2.85 -24.87
N PRO A 288 6.30 2.47 -24.72
CA PRO A 288 6.71 1.60 -23.63
C PRO A 288 6.39 2.18 -22.25
N THR A 289 6.64 3.47 -22.04
CA THR A 289 6.39 4.12 -20.74
C THR A 289 4.90 4.28 -20.45
N ALA A 290 4.10 4.61 -21.46
CA ALA A 290 2.65 4.74 -21.31
C ALA A 290 2.00 3.39 -20.97
N VAL A 291 2.31 2.35 -21.73
CA VAL A 291 1.75 1.02 -21.55
C VAL A 291 2.14 0.43 -20.18
N VAL A 292 3.42 0.47 -19.84
CA VAL A 292 3.89 -0.06 -18.55
C VAL A 292 3.24 0.69 -17.38
N GLY A 293 3.10 2.02 -17.48
CA GLY A 293 2.40 2.82 -16.48
C GLY A 293 0.95 2.38 -16.24
N ILE A 294 0.24 2.03 -17.31
CA ILE A 294 -1.15 1.52 -17.24
C ILE A 294 -1.19 0.13 -16.61
N VAL A 295 -0.33 -0.78 -17.06
CA VAL A 295 -0.28 -2.16 -16.55
C VAL A 295 0.08 -2.19 -15.07
N MET A 296 0.96 -1.29 -14.61
CA MET A 296 1.27 -1.14 -13.18
C MET A 296 0.04 -0.69 -12.35
N LYS A 297 -0.88 0.08 -12.90
CA LYS A 297 -2.15 0.43 -12.21
C LYS A 297 -3.06 -0.80 -12.05
N PHE A 298 -3.16 -1.66 -13.06
CA PHE A 298 -3.87 -2.93 -12.92
C PHE A 298 -3.24 -3.82 -11.84
N PHE A 299 -1.91 -3.93 -11.86
CA PHE A 299 -1.19 -4.66 -10.83
C PHE A 299 -1.47 -4.11 -9.43
N GLN A 300 -1.51 -2.78 -9.28
CA GLN A 300 -1.81 -2.13 -8.00
C GLN A 300 -3.22 -2.46 -7.49
N ILE A 301 -4.21 -2.59 -8.36
CA ILE A 301 -5.56 -3.03 -7.98
C ILE A 301 -5.51 -4.46 -7.43
N VAL A 302 -4.87 -5.38 -8.15
CA VAL A 302 -4.76 -6.79 -7.71
C VAL A 302 -4.03 -6.90 -6.38
N ILE A 303 -2.89 -6.23 -6.25
CA ILE A 303 -2.09 -6.30 -5.02
C ILE A 303 -2.78 -5.61 -3.83
N SER A 304 -3.63 -4.60 -4.08
CA SER A 304 -4.46 -3.98 -3.04
C SER A 304 -5.47 -4.96 -2.46
N ILE A 305 -6.04 -5.85 -3.29
CA ILE A 305 -6.93 -6.93 -2.82
C ILE A 305 -6.13 -7.90 -1.94
N ALA A 306 -4.95 -8.33 -2.38
CA ALA A 306 -4.10 -9.24 -1.63
C ALA A 306 -3.65 -8.62 -0.30
N ILE A 307 -3.16 -7.39 -0.31
CA ILE A 307 -2.80 -6.68 0.93
C ILE A 307 -4.02 -6.55 1.85
N GLY A 308 -5.19 -6.19 1.31
CA GLY A 308 -6.42 -6.05 2.09
C GLY A 308 -6.85 -7.35 2.75
N LEU A 309 -6.74 -8.46 2.02
CA LEU A 309 -7.04 -9.80 2.52
C LEU A 309 -6.11 -10.17 3.69
N SER A 310 -4.82 -9.97 3.52
CA SER A 310 -3.78 -10.33 4.49
C SER A 310 -3.73 -9.39 5.68
N ALA A 311 -3.72 -8.07 5.46
CA ALA A 311 -3.67 -7.05 6.50
C ALA A 311 -4.93 -7.05 7.37
N GLY A 312 -6.09 -7.40 6.78
CA GLY A 312 -7.31 -7.66 7.54
C GLY A 312 -7.17 -8.81 8.53
N CYS A 313 -6.36 -9.82 8.21
CA CYS A 313 -6.12 -10.97 9.09
C CYS A 313 -5.14 -10.69 10.23
N ILE A 314 -4.34 -9.61 10.21
CA ILE A 314 -3.33 -9.31 11.24
C ILE A 314 -3.92 -9.39 12.67
N PRO A 315 -5.06 -8.74 12.99
CA PRO A 315 -5.63 -8.81 14.33
C PRO A 315 -6.03 -10.22 14.74
N VAL A 316 -6.57 -11.00 13.80
CA VAL A 316 -7.05 -12.36 14.08
C VAL A 316 -5.90 -13.32 14.32
N VAL A 317 -4.86 -13.25 13.50
CA VAL A 317 -3.64 -14.08 13.65
C VAL A 317 -2.91 -13.71 14.93
N GLY A 318 -2.63 -12.41 15.14
CA GLY A 318 -1.92 -11.93 16.32
C GLY A 318 -2.60 -12.30 17.63
N TYR A 319 -3.92 -12.14 17.71
CA TYR A 319 -4.67 -12.50 18.91
C TYR A 319 -4.60 -14.02 19.20
N ASN A 320 -4.81 -14.87 18.18
CA ASN A 320 -4.77 -16.32 18.38
C ASN A 320 -3.36 -16.82 18.77
N ILE A 321 -2.32 -16.25 18.19
CA ILE A 321 -0.94 -16.56 18.58
C ILE A 321 -0.65 -16.11 20.02
N GLY A 322 -1.06 -14.91 20.40
CA GLY A 322 -0.94 -14.41 21.77
C GLY A 322 -1.69 -15.27 22.78
N ALA A 323 -2.88 -15.77 22.43
CA ALA A 323 -3.69 -16.67 23.25
C ALA A 323 -3.21 -18.14 23.24
N GLY A 324 -2.06 -18.45 22.61
CA GLY A 324 -1.53 -19.81 22.54
C GLY A 324 -2.30 -20.76 21.60
N ARG A 325 -3.29 -20.26 20.84
CA ARG A 325 -4.12 -21.05 19.91
C ARG A 325 -3.41 -21.29 18.58
N ARG A 326 -2.32 -22.05 18.61
CA ARG A 326 -1.48 -22.34 17.43
C ARG A 326 -2.23 -23.06 16.31
N ASP A 327 -3.15 -23.96 16.65
CA ASP A 327 -4.05 -24.66 15.74
C ASP A 327 -4.88 -23.70 14.88
N ARG A 328 -5.45 -22.67 15.53
CA ARG A 328 -6.25 -21.66 14.82
C ARG A 328 -5.39 -20.73 13.95
N ALA A 329 -4.22 -20.34 14.45
CA ALA A 329 -3.26 -19.57 13.65
C ALA A 329 -2.84 -20.37 12.40
N ARG A 330 -2.58 -21.67 12.53
CA ARG A 330 -2.28 -22.55 11.42
C ARG A 330 -3.45 -22.66 10.41
N ALA A 331 -4.68 -22.82 10.90
CA ALA A 331 -5.86 -22.84 10.06
C ALA A 331 -6.04 -21.51 9.30
N LEU A 332 -5.70 -20.38 9.93
CA LEU A 332 -5.66 -19.06 9.27
C LEU A 332 -4.61 -19.01 8.18
N LEU A 333 -3.40 -19.53 8.41
CA LEU A 333 -2.34 -19.60 7.40
C LEU A 333 -2.84 -20.29 6.12
N HIS A 334 -3.36 -21.51 6.26
CA HIS A 334 -3.81 -22.29 5.10
C HIS A 334 -4.97 -21.61 4.36
N ARG A 335 -5.94 -21.06 5.09
CA ARG A 335 -7.08 -20.37 4.47
C ARG A 335 -6.67 -19.06 3.80
N LEU A 336 -5.76 -18.32 4.42
CA LEU A 336 -5.24 -17.08 3.84
C LEU A 336 -4.47 -17.37 2.55
N LEU A 337 -3.52 -18.31 2.57
CA LEU A 337 -2.75 -18.65 1.38
C LEU A 337 -3.62 -19.20 0.26
N LEU A 338 -4.64 -20.03 0.59
CA LEU A 338 -5.61 -20.51 -0.39
C LEU A 338 -6.41 -19.34 -0.99
N ALA A 339 -6.88 -18.41 -0.17
CA ALA A 339 -7.64 -17.26 -0.66
C ALA A 339 -6.77 -16.32 -1.52
N GLU A 340 -5.50 -16.09 -1.14
CA GLU A 340 -4.54 -15.34 -1.93
C GLU A 340 -4.26 -16.02 -3.29
N ALA A 341 -4.07 -17.34 -3.27
CA ALA A 341 -3.89 -18.13 -4.48
C ALA A 341 -5.11 -18.06 -5.41
N VAL A 342 -6.33 -18.15 -4.86
CA VAL A 342 -7.57 -18.04 -5.64
C VAL A 342 -7.72 -16.65 -6.25
N VAL A 343 -7.50 -15.58 -5.47
CA VAL A 343 -7.57 -14.19 -5.97
C VAL A 343 -6.51 -13.97 -7.05
N GLY A 344 -5.29 -14.37 -6.80
CA GLY A 344 -4.19 -14.20 -7.74
C GLY A 344 -4.37 -15.03 -9.02
N LEU A 345 -4.85 -16.29 -8.90
CA LEU A 345 -5.14 -17.12 -10.05
C LEU A 345 -6.30 -16.58 -10.88
N ALA A 346 -7.37 -16.09 -10.23
CA ALA A 346 -8.46 -15.42 -10.91
C ALA A 346 -7.99 -14.20 -11.70
N ALA A 347 -7.12 -13.39 -11.10
CA ALA A 347 -6.50 -12.24 -11.78
C ALA A 347 -5.64 -12.71 -12.97
N THR A 348 -4.76 -13.68 -12.77
CA THR A 348 -3.91 -14.24 -13.84
C THR A 348 -4.78 -14.76 -15.00
N VAL A 349 -5.80 -15.59 -14.73
CA VAL A 349 -6.69 -16.13 -15.77
C VAL A 349 -7.43 -14.99 -16.49
N LEU A 350 -7.91 -13.99 -15.78
CA LEU A 350 -8.61 -12.85 -16.37
C LEU A 350 -7.72 -12.07 -17.35
N PHE A 351 -6.50 -11.75 -16.95
CA PHE A 351 -5.59 -10.96 -17.78
C PHE A 351 -4.98 -11.77 -18.93
N GLU A 352 -4.74 -13.07 -18.73
CA GLU A 352 -4.25 -13.96 -19.81
C GLU A 352 -5.32 -14.29 -20.84
N SER A 353 -6.60 -14.41 -20.42
CA SER A 353 -7.70 -14.74 -21.32
C SER A 353 -8.09 -13.60 -22.25
N CYS A 354 -8.05 -12.36 -21.75
CA CYS A 354 -8.58 -11.21 -22.46
C CYS A 354 -7.62 -9.99 -22.45
N PRO A 355 -6.31 -10.14 -22.72
CA PRO A 355 -5.36 -9.04 -22.61
C PRO A 355 -5.69 -7.86 -23.56
N GLY A 356 -6.23 -8.17 -24.75
CA GLY A 356 -6.65 -7.15 -25.72
C GLY A 356 -7.78 -6.25 -25.22
N VAL A 357 -8.75 -6.81 -24.47
CA VAL A 357 -9.83 -6.00 -23.87
C VAL A 357 -9.28 -4.97 -22.89
N PHE A 358 -8.29 -5.35 -22.09
CA PHE A 358 -7.64 -4.42 -21.16
C PHE A 358 -6.78 -3.37 -21.89
N ALA A 359 -6.10 -3.75 -22.97
CA ALA A 359 -5.39 -2.80 -23.81
C ALA A 359 -6.36 -1.79 -24.45
N ASP A 360 -7.50 -2.26 -24.97
CA ASP A 360 -8.55 -1.44 -25.61
C ASP A 360 -9.21 -0.45 -24.65
N LEU A 361 -9.38 -0.80 -23.37
CA LEU A 361 -9.89 0.08 -22.34
C LEU A 361 -9.05 1.36 -22.18
N PHE A 362 -7.76 1.31 -22.51
CA PHE A 362 -6.84 2.44 -22.46
C PHE A 362 -6.49 3.00 -23.83
N GLY A 363 -7.37 2.78 -24.81
CA GLY A 363 -7.31 3.47 -26.08
C GLY A 363 -6.46 2.79 -27.16
N ALA A 364 -6.08 1.52 -26.98
CA ALA A 364 -5.28 0.78 -27.99
C ALA A 364 -5.93 0.76 -29.38
N LYS A 365 -7.26 0.81 -29.45
CA LYS A 365 -8.02 0.89 -30.73
C LYS A 365 -7.70 2.13 -31.57
N ASN A 366 -7.26 3.21 -30.93
CA ASN A 366 -6.98 4.48 -31.57
C ASN A 366 -5.47 4.68 -31.83
N GLU A 367 -4.66 3.68 -31.44
CA GLU A 367 -3.20 3.70 -31.51
C GLU A 367 -2.68 2.73 -32.57
N SER A 368 -1.37 2.70 -32.76
CA SER A 368 -0.70 1.81 -33.71
C SER A 368 -0.79 0.33 -33.30
N ALA A 369 -0.64 -0.58 -34.27
CA ALA A 369 -0.55 -2.03 -34.00
C ALA A 369 0.61 -2.35 -33.03
N TYR A 370 1.70 -1.59 -33.07
CA TYR A 370 2.82 -1.74 -32.13
C TYR A 370 2.44 -1.46 -30.68
N TYR A 371 1.52 -0.50 -30.45
CA TYR A 371 0.97 -0.24 -29.11
C TYR A 371 0.22 -1.45 -28.58
N THR A 372 -0.72 -1.98 -29.37
CA THR A 372 -1.53 -3.14 -28.98
C THR A 372 -0.66 -4.36 -28.69
N ASP A 373 0.31 -4.63 -29.55
CA ASP A 373 1.22 -5.78 -29.43
C ASP A 373 2.08 -5.69 -28.17
N PHE A 374 2.64 -4.52 -27.91
CA PHE A 374 3.43 -4.28 -26.70
C PHE A 374 2.56 -4.31 -25.45
N ALA A 375 1.34 -3.76 -25.49
CA ALA A 375 0.40 -3.79 -24.36
C ALA A 375 0.00 -5.24 -23.98
N VAL A 376 -0.32 -6.07 -24.97
CA VAL A 376 -0.66 -7.48 -24.76
C VAL A 376 0.52 -8.23 -24.14
N ARG A 377 1.74 -8.05 -24.65
CA ARG A 377 2.95 -8.65 -24.09
C ARG A 377 3.20 -8.18 -22.65
N CYS A 378 3.08 -6.87 -22.41
CA CYS A 378 3.26 -6.28 -21.10
C CYS A 378 2.25 -6.83 -20.09
N ILE A 379 0.95 -6.89 -20.43
CA ILE A 379 -0.10 -7.44 -19.56
C ILE A 379 0.23 -8.89 -19.19
N ARG A 380 0.57 -9.73 -20.14
CA ARG A 380 0.89 -11.14 -19.91
C ARG A 380 2.08 -11.32 -18.96
N TRP A 381 3.18 -10.64 -19.20
CA TRP A 381 4.38 -10.80 -18.37
C TRP A 381 4.24 -10.20 -16.98
N PHE A 382 3.65 -9.00 -16.84
CA PHE A 382 3.47 -8.37 -15.54
C PHE A 382 2.40 -9.04 -14.68
N LEU A 383 1.28 -9.40 -15.30
CA LEU A 383 0.10 -9.90 -14.57
C LEU A 383 0.02 -11.44 -14.59
N GLY A 384 0.78 -12.10 -15.44
CA GLY A 384 0.87 -13.56 -15.46
C GLY A 384 1.37 -14.18 -14.16
N ALA A 385 2.23 -13.46 -13.42
CA ALA A 385 2.72 -13.88 -12.11
C ALA A 385 1.85 -13.39 -10.92
N ALA A 386 0.66 -12.82 -11.16
CA ALA A 386 -0.19 -12.26 -10.12
C ALA A 386 -0.55 -13.27 -9.01
N ALA A 387 -0.72 -14.56 -9.36
CA ALA A 387 -0.95 -15.62 -8.38
C ALA A 387 0.20 -15.75 -7.37
N LEU A 388 1.44 -15.73 -7.84
CA LEU A 388 2.63 -15.80 -6.99
C LEU A 388 2.78 -14.52 -6.16
N SER A 389 2.52 -13.35 -6.77
CA SER A 389 2.56 -12.06 -6.08
C SER A 389 1.61 -12.03 -4.88
N CYS A 390 0.37 -12.46 -5.05
CA CYS A 390 -0.62 -12.52 -3.97
C CYS A 390 -0.15 -13.44 -2.84
N VAL A 391 0.27 -14.67 -3.17
CA VAL A 391 0.72 -15.64 -2.16
C VAL A 391 1.96 -15.16 -1.41
N ASN A 392 2.96 -14.59 -2.12
CA ASN A 392 4.17 -14.04 -1.51
C ASN A 392 3.82 -12.89 -0.55
N LYS A 393 2.95 -11.97 -0.97
CA LYS A 393 2.50 -10.85 -0.14
C LYS A 393 1.73 -11.34 1.08
N GLY A 394 0.82 -12.30 0.90
CA GLY A 394 0.08 -12.94 1.98
C GLY A 394 0.98 -13.60 3.01
N ALA A 395 2.01 -14.31 2.56
CA ALA A 395 3.00 -14.95 3.41
C ALA A 395 3.79 -13.95 4.27
N MET A 396 4.26 -12.86 3.67
CA MET A 396 5.03 -11.82 4.37
C MET A 396 4.20 -11.15 5.47
N ILE A 397 2.95 -10.74 5.14
CA ILE A 397 2.05 -10.08 6.09
C ILE A 397 1.60 -11.08 7.18
N TYR A 398 1.42 -12.34 6.84
CA TYR A 398 1.11 -13.37 7.84
C TYR A 398 2.27 -13.57 8.85
N LEU A 399 3.52 -13.61 8.38
CA LEU A 399 4.70 -13.70 9.25
C LEU A 399 4.83 -12.46 10.16
N GLN A 400 4.51 -11.28 9.65
CA GLN A 400 4.39 -10.05 10.45
C GLN A 400 3.34 -10.20 11.56
N ALA A 401 2.17 -10.73 11.25
CA ALA A 401 1.08 -10.96 12.20
C ALA A 401 1.43 -12.01 13.28
N LEU A 402 2.28 -13.01 12.95
CA LEU A 402 2.83 -13.97 13.90
C LEU A 402 3.85 -13.37 14.87
N GLY A 403 4.29 -12.15 14.67
CA GLY A 403 5.39 -11.54 15.43
C GLY A 403 6.78 -11.92 14.93
N LYS A 404 6.91 -12.63 13.78
CA LYS A 404 8.20 -12.99 13.15
C LYS A 404 8.76 -11.82 12.32
N ALA A 405 9.07 -10.70 12.98
CA ALA A 405 9.47 -9.45 12.33
C ALA A 405 10.66 -9.62 11.37
N TRP A 406 11.73 -10.25 11.81
CA TRP A 406 12.95 -10.41 11.01
C TRP A 406 12.75 -11.25 9.75
N THR A 407 12.02 -12.36 9.88
CA THR A 407 11.71 -13.24 8.74
C THR A 407 10.84 -12.54 7.72
N SER A 408 9.80 -11.84 8.18
CA SER A 408 8.92 -11.05 7.32
C SER A 408 9.69 -9.93 6.62
N THR A 409 10.51 -9.17 7.35
CA THR A 409 11.31 -8.08 6.81
C THR A 409 12.35 -8.58 5.81
N ALA A 410 13.03 -9.70 6.10
CA ALA A 410 14.03 -10.28 5.19
C ALA A 410 13.41 -10.70 3.85
N LEU A 411 12.24 -11.36 3.88
CA LEU A 411 11.52 -11.73 2.66
C LEU A 411 11.04 -10.50 1.90
N SER A 412 10.55 -9.47 2.60
CA SER A 412 10.12 -8.23 1.98
C SER A 412 11.29 -7.47 1.35
N LEU A 413 12.43 -7.39 2.03
CA LEU A 413 13.64 -6.77 1.49
C LEU A 413 14.13 -7.51 0.24
N LEU A 414 14.16 -8.84 0.29
CA LEU A 414 14.52 -9.67 -0.86
C LEU A 414 13.60 -9.37 -2.05
N ARG A 415 12.29 -9.45 -1.87
CA ARG A 415 11.30 -9.25 -2.94
C ARG A 415 11.27 -7.83 -3.46
N GLU A 416 11.15 -6.86 -2.55
CA GLU A 416 10.85 -5.48 -2.93
C GLU A 416 12.08 -4.75 -3.47
N ILE A 417 13.23 -4.93 -2.82
CA ILE A 417 14.45 -4.18 -3.15
C ILE A 417 15.41 -5.02 -3.98
N VAL A 418 15.85 -6.18 -3.46
CA VAL A 418 16.90 -6.97 -4.12
C VAL A 418 16.44 -7.50 -5.47
N LEU A 419 15.27 -8.13 -5.51
CA LEU A 419 14.70 -8.68 -6.74
C LEU A 419 13.90 -7.64 -7.52
N GLY A 420 13.02 -6.88 -6.86
CA GLY A 420 12.15 -5.90 -7.52
C GLY A 420 12.96 -4.81 -8.24
N VAL A 421 13.81 -4.09 -7.52
CA VAL A 421 14.65 -3.05 -8.13
C VAL A 421 15.85 -3.65 -8.85
N GLY A 422 16.51 -4.67 -8.26
CA GLY A 422 17.70 -5.29 -8.83
C GLY A 422 17.47 -5.92 -10.21
N LEU A 423 16.41 -6.72 -10.37
CA LEU A 423 16.13 -7.37 -11.65
C LEU A 423 15.64 -6.40 -12.73
N VAL A 424 14.92 -5.33 -12.37
CA VAL A 424 14.54 -4.31 -13.36
C VAL A 424 15.76 -3.57 -13.93
N LEU A 425 16.84 -3.45 -13.16
CA LEU A 425 18.09 -2.86 -13.63
C LEU A 425 18.96 -3.87 -14.40
N LEU A 426 18.89 -5.15 -14.03
CA LEU A 426 19.81 -6.19 -14.51
C LEU A 426 19.29 -6.87 -15.79
N LEU A 427 18.02 -7.31 -15.83
CA LEU A 427 17.48 -8.07 -16.96
C LEU A 427 17.50 -7.30 -18.29
N PRO A 428 17.26 -5.99 -18.35
CA PRO A 428 17.34 -5.25 -19.61
C PRO A 428 18.73 -5.24 -20.23
N VAL A 429 19.78 -5.48 -19.45
CA VAL A 429 21.15 -5.59 -19.99
C VAL A 429 21.29 -6.75 -20.96
N TRP A 430 20.57 -7.88 -20.72
CA TRP A 430 20.62 -9.08 -21.57
C TRP A 430 19.44 -9.17 -22.54
N PHE A 431 18.28 -8.71 -22.15
CA PHE A 431 17.03 -8.88 -22.90
C PHE A 431 16.46 -7.59 -23.50
N GLY A 432 17.21 -6.46 -23.41
CA GLY A 432 16.72 -5.17 -23.89
C GLY A 432 15.42 -4.75 -23.23
N LEU A 433 14.49 -4.19 -24.02
CA LEU A 433 13.19 -3.71 -23.53
C LEU A 433 12.34 -4.84 -22.92
N ASP A 434 12.39 -6.05 -23.47
CA ASP A 434 11.65 -7.20 -22.94
C ASP A 434 12.14 -7.60 -21.55
N GLY A 435 13.40 -7.32 -21.19
CA GLY A 435 13.93 -7.51 -19.84
C GLY A 435 13.17 -6.69 -18.78
N VAL A 436 12.65 -5.51 -19.17
CA VAL A 436 11.78 -4.73 -18.29
C VAL A 436 10.43 -5.42 -18.07
N LEU A 437 9.96 -6.25 -19.00
CA LEU A 437 8.72 -6.98 -18.84
C LEU A 437 8.89 -8.22 -17.95
N TYR A 438 10.06 -8.88 -18.04
CA TYR A 438 10.33 -10.15 -17.35
C TYR A 438 10.62 -10.00 -15.86
N PHE A 439 11.06 -8.81 -15.39
CA PHE A 439 11.55 -8.65 -14.02
C PHE A 439 10.50 -9.02 -12.96
N MET A 440 9.23 -8.65 -13.19
CA MET A 440 8.16 -8.92 -12.22
C MET A 440 7.95 -10.43 -12.05
N ALA A 441 7.78 -11.15 -13.15
CA ALA A 441 7.61 -12.60 -13.11
C ALA A 441 8.82 -13.29 -12.49
N ALA A 442 10.04 -12.89 -12.85
CA ALA A 442 11.26 -13.46 -12.29
C ALA A 442 11.39 -13.18 -10.78
N ALA A 443 11.11 -11.95 -10.34
CA ALA A 443 11.14 -11.58 -8.93
C ALA A 443 10.13 -12.42 -8.10
N GLU A 444 8.92 -12.61 -8.61
CA GLU A 444 7.90 -13.37 -7.89
C GLU A 444 8.20 -14.87 -7.82
N VAL A 445 8.74 -15.44 -8.90
CA VAL A 445 9.15 -16.87 -8.90
C VAL A 445 10.29 -17.11 -7.90
N VAL A 446 11.35 -16.30 -7.95
CA VAL A 446 12.47 -16.44 -7.01
C VAL A 446 12.02 -16.23 -5.57
N THR A 447 11.19 -15.21 -5.33
CA THR A 447 10.63 -14.97 -4.00
C THR A 447 9.80 -16.16 -3.52
N PHE A 448 8.97 -16.74 -4.38
CA PHE A 448 8.13 -17.89 -4.03
C PHE A 448 8.98 -19.11 -3.64
N VAL A 449 10.05 -19.40 -4.41
CA VAL A 449 10.97 -20.49 -4.09
C VAL A 449 11.60 -20.34 -2.70
N VAL A 450 11.91 -19.10 -2.29
CA VAL A 450 12.44 -18.81 -0.95
C VAL A 450 11.35 -18.83 0.12
N THR A 451 10.14 -18.36 -0.23
CA THR A 451 9.00 -18.27 0.70
C THR A 451 8.46 -19.63 1.11
N VAL A 452 8.39 -20.61 0.19
CA VAL A 452 7.85 -21.95 0.46
C VAL A 452 8.57 -22.66 1.63
N PRO A 453 9.90 -22.80 1.68
CA PRO A 453 10.58 -23.38 2.83
C PRO A 453 10.27 -22.68 4.15
N VAL A 454 10.19 -21.34 4.14
CA VAL A 454 9.84 -20.53 5.33
C VAL A 454 8.43 -20.84 5.80
N LEU A 455 7.47 -20.98 4.89
CA LEU A 455 6.09 -21.33 5.22
C LEU A 455 5.99 -22.77 5.75
N VAL A 456 6.69 -23.72 5.15
CA VAL A 456 6.73 -25.12 5.62
C VAL A 456 7.33 -25.18 7.03
N HIS A 457 8.43 -24.49 7.29
CA HIS A 457 9.02 -24.41 8.62
C HIS A 457 8.05 -23.75 9.63
N THR A 458 7.36 -22.70 9.21
CA THR A 458 6.35 -22.01 10.05
C THR A 458 5.17 -22.94 10.35
N ASP A 459 4.66 -23.68 9.39
CA ASP A 459 3.57 -24.65 9.60
C ASP A 459 3.97 -25.75 10.57
N ARG A 460 5.18 -26.31 10.45
CA ARG A 460 5.74 -27.30 11.40
C ARG A 460 5.87 -26.72 12.82
N SER A 461 6.37 -25.49 12.93
CA SER A 461 6.49 -24.78 14.20
C SER A 461 5.11 -24.59 14.88
N LEU A 462 4.07 -24.29 14.11
CA LEU A 462 2.71 -24.17 14.60
C LEU A 462 2.10 -25.51 15.03
N ARG A 463 2.55 -26.63 14.45
CA ARG A 463 2.19 -28.00 14.90
C ARG A 463 2.90 -28.40 16.19
N GLY A 464 3.96 -27.71 16.61
CA GLY A 464 4.80 -28.12 17.73
C GLY A 464 5.83 -29.19 17.37
N GLU A 465 6.10 -29.41 16.07
CA GLU A 465 7.03 -30.43 15.54
C GLU A 465 8.49 -29.95 15.47
N THR A 466 8.75 -28.65 15.73
CA THR A 466 10.11 -28.08 15.81
C THR A 466 10.44 -27.74 17.23
N ALA A 467 11.35 -28.49 17.82
CA ALA A 467 12.01 -28.15 19.10
C ALA A 467 13.10 -27.11 18.84
#